data_e59d01f4135d323797cb1305d08196a2
#
_entry.id   e59d01f4135d323797cb1305d08196a2
#
_cell.length_a   1.000
_cell.length_b   1.000
_cell.length_c   1.000
_cell.angle_alpha   90.00
_cell.angle_beta   90.00
_cell.angle_gamma   90.00
#
_symmetry.space_group_name_H-M   'P 1'
#
loop_
_entity.id
_entity.type
_entity.pdbx_description
1 polymer ?
#
loop_
_entity_poly.entity_id
_entity_poly.type
_entity_poly.pdbx_seq_one_letter_code
_entity_poly.pdbx_strand_id
1 'polypeptide(L)'
;MPAKKPVRRSQLISPWGVGHMINFPKDESLMVAGLDLWEERFRKLSEVEEFKVVEPRLAKRLGVKDFRLPPDYRDPGPGVTNPSLYIPFVRFPRWHYCPRCGNMEKVSIYSSRKPNCSGPKFGSGRSCSELKIRQRPKLIPVRFIAVCPKDGHIEDFPFMEWVHSGSNTEGHHNLRLRAGRSSGALSGIEISCSCGAKRTMAGAFNENSLDKLGITCSGGRPWLGEEKDRDNVTHCGEPLRVVQKGASNVYFPHVRSSIYLPQWENTVDRKIIEVLEKNWSWLSTGLVDGKFDKMRFEL
;
A
#
# COMPACT_ATOMS: atom_id res chain seq x y z
N MET A 1 17.04 12.79 -20.94
CA MET A 1 16.12 12.54 -19.80
C MET A 1 16.90 11.82 -18.74
N PRO A 2 16.80 12.16 -17.44
CA PRO A 2 17.45 11.35 -16.41
C PRO A 2 16.89 9.94 -16.49
N ALA A 3 17.79 8.94 -16.49
CA ALA A 3 17.39 7.54 -16.53
C ALA A 3 16.42 7.25 -15.39
N LYS A 4 15.20 6.85 -15.72
CA LYS A 4 14.23 6.37 -14.74
C LYS A 4 14.85 5.12 -14.13
N LYS A 5 15.21 5.15 -12.85
CA LYS A 5 15.60 3.94 -12.12
C LYS A 5 14.32 3.19 -11.79
N PRO A 6 14.01 2.10 -12.46
CA PRO A 6 12.81 1.34 -12.15
C PRO A 6 12.94 0.72 -10.76
N VAL A 7 11.83 0.59 -10.06
CA VAL A 7 11.74 -0.23 -8.86
C VAL A 7 12.01 -1.68 -9.27
N ARG A 8 12.93 -2.34 -8.59
CA ARG A 8 13.26 -3.74 -8.88
C ARG A 8 12.16 -4.67 -8.34
N ARG A 9 11.83 -5.72 -9.09
CA ARG A 9 10.83 -6.72 -8.67
C ARG A 9 11.12 -7.29 -7.28
N SER A 10 12.38 -7.60 -6.97
CA SER A 10 12.77 -8.11 -5.65
C SER A 10 12.48 -7.14 -4.51
N GLN A 11 12.53 -5.84 -4.74
CA GLN A 11 12.21 -4.83 -3.73
C GLN A 11 10.73 -4.85 -3.34
N LEU A 12 9.85 -5.28 -4.24
CA LEU A 12 8.41 -5.39 -3.98
C LEU A 12 8.03 -6.68 -3.23
N ILE A 13 8.96 -7.60 -3.11
CA ILE A 13 8.84 -8.76 -2.24
C ILE A 13 9.41 -8.41 -0.86
N SER A 14 10.61 -7.82 -0.84
CA SER A 14 11.25 -7.34 0.39
C SER A 14 12.24 -6.21 0.04
N PRO A 15 12.17 -5.04 0.71
CA PRO A 15 11.34 -4.72 1.88
C PRO A 15 9.96 -4.12 1.55
N TRP A 16 9.62 -3.87 0.29
CA TRP A 16 8.46 -3.08 -0.13
C TRP A 16 7.30 -3.95 -0.60
N GLY A 17 6.80 -4.82 0.25
CA GLY A 17 5.61 -5.61 -0.04
C GLY A 17 4.33 -4.78 -0.05
N VAL A 18 3.19 -5.46 -0.32
CA VAL A 18 1.85 -4.86 -0.30
C VAL A 18 1.61 -4.09 1.00
N GLY A 19 1.09 -2.88 0.90
CA GLY A 19 0.84 -1.99 2.04
C GLY A 19 2.05 -1.16 2.50
N HIS A 20 3.25 -1.41 1.95
CA HIS A 20 4.42 -0.59 2.26
C HIS A 20 4.34 0.79 1.62
N MET A 21 4.66 1.83 2.40
CA MET A 21 4.74 3.21 1.90
C MET A 21 6.14 3.54 1.43
N ILE A 22 6.26 3.95 0.18
CA ILE A 22 7.51 4.37 -0.44
C ILE A 22 7.52 5.88 -0.61
N ASN A 23 8.57 6.53 -0.10
CA ASN A 23 8.80 7.94 -0.34
C ASN A 23 9.69 8.11 -1.58
N PHE A 24 9.12 8.69 -2.61
CA PHE A 24 9.84 9.00 -3.84
C PHE A 24 10.44 10.41 -3.82
N PRO A 25 11.44 10.69 -4.67
CA PRO A 25 11.95 12.05 -4.85
C PRO A 25 10.83 13.05 -5.16
N LYS A 26 11.06 14.33 -4.81
CA LYS A 26 10.10 15.43 -4.98
C LYS A 26 8.85 15.32 -4.09
N ASP A 27 9.01 14.81 -2.88
CA ASP A 27 7.95 14.71 -1.89
C ASP A 27 6.70 13.96 -2.39
N GLU A 28 6.88 12.83 -3.03
CA GLU A 28 5.80 11.89 -3.30
C GLU A 28 5.80 10.73 -2.32
N SER A 29 4.61 10.33 -1.90
CA SER A 29 4.42 9.16 -1.06
C SER A 29 3.35 8.28 -1.70
N LEU A 30 3.71 7.03 -1.96
CA LEU A 30 2.83 6.05 -2.56
C LEU A 30 2.92 4.76 -1.75
N MET A 31 1.82 4.03 -1.70
CA MET A 31 1.71 2.73 -1.05
C MET A 31 1.59 1.64 -2.12
N VAL A 32 2.27 0.52 -1.93
CA VAL A 32 2.15 -0.63 -2.84
C VAL A 32 0.75 -1.22 -2.70
N ALA A 33 0.04 -1.30 -3.81
CA ALA A 33 -1.33 -1.81 -3.86
C ALA A 33 -1.41 -3.32 -3.68
N GLY A 34 -2.57 -3.83 -3.30
CA GLY A 34 -2.87 -5.25 -3.17
C GLY A 34 -2.97 -5.97 -4.52
N LEU A 35 -2.97 -7.30 -4.45
CA LEU A 35 -2.96 -8.18 -5.63
C LEU A 35 -4.16 -7.96 -6.56
N ASP A 36 -5.33 -7.65 -6.00
CA ASP A 36 -6.52 -7.38 -6.82
C ASP A 36 -6.31 -6.22 -7.78
N LEU A 37 -5.66 -5.13 -7.28
CA LEU A 37 -5.32 -3.99 -8.13
C LEU A 37 -4.19 -4.30 -9.12
N TRP A 38 -3.38 -5.34 -8.88
CA TRP A 38 -2.41 -5.81 -9.86
C TRP A 38 -3.14 -6.51 -11.01
N GLU A 39 -4.10 -7.39 -10.71
CA GLU A 39 -4.83 -8.16 -11.70
C GLU A 39 -5.73 -7.30 -12.61
N GLU A 40 -6.30 -6.22 -12.09
CA GLU A 40 -7.05 -5.24 -12.87
C GLU A 40 -6.25 -4.58 -14.01
N ARG A 41 -4.91 -4.68 -13.97
CA ARG A 41 -4.01 -4.11 -14.99
C ARG A 41 -3.76 -5.03 -16.17
N PHE A 42 -4.05 -6.31 -16.03
CA PHE A 42 -3.91 -7.27 -17.11
C PHE A 42 -5.14 -7.22 -18.02
N ARG A 43 -4.88 -7.26 -19.32
CA ARG A 43 -5.94 -7.23 -20.34
C ARG A 43 -6.51 -8.62 -20.61
N LYS A 44 -5.73 -9.66 -20.35
CA LYS A 44 -6.06 -11.08 -20.63
C LYS A 44 -5.59 -11.96 -19.47
N LEU A 45 -6.33 -13.04 -19.21
CA LEU A 45 -5.95 -14.04 -18.22
C LEU A 45 -4.58 -14.67 -18.50
N SER A 46 -4.21 -14.86 -19.76
CA SER A 46 -2.89 -15.39 -20.15
C SER A 46 -1.73 -14.49 -19.72
N GLU A 47 -1.97 -13.18 -19.56
CA GLU A 47 -0.96 -12.25 -19.06
C GLU A 47 -0.69 -12.45 -17.57
N VAL A 48 -1.70 -12.89 -16.81
CA VAL A 48 -1.58 -13.19 -15.38
C VAL A 48 -0.74 -14.44 -15.14
N GLU A 49 -0.91 -15.47 -16.00
CA GLU A 49 -0.19 -16.74 -15.86
C GLU A 49 1.34 -16.58 -15.94
N GLU A 50 1.85 -15.60 -16.68
CA GLU A 50 3.29 -15.30 -16.74
C GLU A 50 3.87 -14.93 -15.36
N PHE A 51 3.05 -14.35 -14.49
CA PHE A 51 3.48 -13.89 -13.15
C PHE A 51 3.11 -14.88 -12.05
N LYS A 52 2.52 -16.00 -12.39
CA LYS A 52 2.16 -17.04 -11.44
C LYS A 52 3.36 -17.92 -11.11
N VAL A 53 3.57 -18.15 -9.83
CA VAL A 53 4.58 -19.07 -9.32
C VAL A 53 3.89 -20.12 -8.47
N VAL A 54 4.12 -21.38 -8.81
CA VAL A 54 3.59 -22.52 -8.06
C VAL A 54 4.73 -23.16 -7.29
N GLU A 55 4.67 -23.10 -5.97
CA GLU A 55 5.56 -23.84 -5.06
C GLU A 55 4.68 -24.54 -4.00
N PRO A 56 4.34 -25.82 -4.21
CA PRO A 56 3.32 -26.51 -3.41
C PRO A 56 3.63 -26.57 -1.92
N ARG A 57 4.89 -26.74 -1.56
CA ARG A 57 5.30 -26.84 -0.14
C ARG A 57 5.12 -25.52 0.59
N LEU A 58 5.53 -24.41 -0.02
CA LEU A 58 5.36 -23.08 0.55
C LEU A 58 3.88 -22.68 0.55
N ALA A 59 3.16 -23.00 -0.52
CA ALA A 59 1.73 -22.73 -0.65
C ALA A 59 0.94 -23.44 0.46
N LYS A 60 1.19 -24.72 0.69
CA LYS A 60 0.59 -25.52 1.78
C LYS A 60 0.90 -24.92 3.16
N ARG A 61 2.17 -24.51 3.38
CA ARG A 61 2.60 -23.90 4.65
C ARG A 61 1.90 -22.58 4.94
N LEU A 62 1.63 -21.78 3.91
CA LEU A 62 1.02 -20.46 4.03
C LEU A 62 -0.49 -20.49 3.83
N GLY A 63 -1.10 -21.63 3.48
CA GLY A 63 -2.53 -21.75 3.24
C GLY A 63 -3.01 -20.98 1.99
N VAL A 64 -2.15 -20.83 0.98
CA VAL A 64 -2.46 -20.15 -0.28
C VAL A 64 -2.44 -21.13 -1.44
N LYS A 65 -3.10 -20.77 -2.55
CA LYS A 65 -3.17 -21.62 -3.76
C LYS A 65 -1.90 -21.53 -4.60
N ASP A 66 -1.42 -20.33 -4.82
CA ASP A 66 -0.26 -20.00 -5.63
C ASP A 66 0.30 -18.62 -5.23
N PHE A 67 1.37 -18.20 -5.90
CA PHE A 67 2.03 -16.93 -5.67
C PHE A 67 2.00 -16.10 -6.94
N ARG A 68 2.13 -14.78 -6.77
CA ARG A 68 2.24 -13.82 -7.87
C ARG A 68 3.56 -13.06 -7.79
N LEU A 69 4.27 -13.03 -8.90
CA LEU A 69 5.36 -12.07 -9.06
C LEU A 69 4.78 -10.69 -9.30
N PRO A 70 5.37 -9.64 -8.74
CA PRO A 70 4.99 -8.29 -9.08
C PRO A 70 5.14 -8.04 -10.59
N PRO A 71 4.16 -7.40 -11.24
CA PRO A 71 4.33 -6.97 -12.63
C PRO A 71 5.50 -5.99 -12.73
N ASP A 72 6.24 -6.05 -13.82
CA ASP A 72 7.36 -5.17 -14.10
C ASP A 72 7.10 -4.37 -15.37
N TYR A 73 7.66 -3.16 -15.41
CA TYR A 73 7.62 -2.38 -16.63
C TYR A 73 8.63 -2.93 -17.65
N ARG A 74 8.16 -3.17 -18.86
CA ARG A 74 9.00 -3.56 -20.00
C ARG A 74 8.77 -2.58 -21.14
N ASP A 75 9.87 -2.14 -21.77
CA ASP A 75 9.76 -1.31 -22.95
C ASP A 75 9.15 -2.12 -24.11
N PRO A 76 8.20 -1.55 -24.86
CA PRO A 76 7.64 -2.21 -26.04
C PRO A 76 8.73 -2.53 -27.07
N GLY A 77 8.73 -3.76 -27.57
CA GLY A 77 9.69 -4.20 -28.57
C GLY A 77 9.31 -5.54 -29.20
N PRO A 78 10.00 -5.97 -30.26
CA PRO A 78 9.76 -7.28 -30.89
C PRO A 78 9.97 -8.41 -29.86
N GLY A 79 9.00 -9.32 -29.76
CA GLY A 79 9.07 -10.48 -28.86
C GLY A 79 8.89 -10.19 -27.37
N VAL A 80 8.63 -8.94 -26.99
CA VAL A 80 8.36 -8.57 -25.60
C VAL A 80 6.91 -8.91 -25.25
N THR A 81 6.73 -9.81 -24.30
CA THR A 81 5.42 -10.13 -23.70
C THR A 81 5.07 -9.08 -22.64
N ASN A 82 3.78 -8.78 -22.51
CA ASN A 82 3.24 -7.84 -21.51
C ASN A 82 3.99 -6.49 -21.46
N PRO A 83 4.15 -5.77 -22.60
CA PRO A 83 4.80 -4.47 -22.59
C PRO A 83 3.96 -3.44 -21.84
N SER A 84 4.63 -2.46 -21.25
CA SER A 84 3.98 -1.32 -20.58
C SER A 84 3.21 -1.66 -19.30
N LEU A 85 3.39 -2.84 -18.74
CA LEU A 85 2.89 -3.13 -17.41
C LEU A 85 3.57 -2.23 -16.38
N TYR A 86 2.87 -1.93 -15.33
CA TYR A 86 3.41 -1.17 -14.20
C TYR A 86 2.86 -1.70 -12.89
N ILE A 87 3.65 -1.50 -11.85
CA ILE A 87 3.24 -1.89 -10.51
C ILE A 87 2.20 -0.90 -10.03
N PRO A 88 1.02 -1.36 -9.65
CA PRO A 88 0.01 -0.48 -9.09
C PRO A 88 0.46 0.04 -7.73
N PHE A 89 0.41 1.37 -7.60
CA PHE A 89 0.56 2.07 -6.34
C PHE A 89 -0.69 2.89 -6.11
N VAL A 90 -1.05 3.06 -4.85
CA VAL A 90 -2.09 3.98 -4.42
C VAL A 90 -1.45 5.17 -3.73
N ARG A 91 -2.08 6.33 -3.86
CA ARG A 91 -1.61 7.56 -3.21
C ARG A 91 -2.01 7.57 -1.75
N PHE A 92 -1.00 7.47 -0.87
CA PHE A 92 -1.22 7.51 0.56
C PHE A 92 -0.01 8.15 1.28
N PRO A 93 -0.20 9.00 2.30
CA PRO A 93 -1.46 9.49 2.84
C PRO A 93 -2.25 10.33 1.81
N ARG A 94 -3.56 10.39 1.96
CA ARG A 94 -4.42 11.18 1.07
C ARG A 94 -4.38 12.67 1.38
N TRP A 95 -4.20 13.04 2.64
CA TRP A 95 -4.05 14.43 3.01
C TRP A 95 -2.75 15.02 2.49
N HIS A 96 -2.89 16.13 1.78
CA HIS A 96 -1.78 16.92 1.24
C HIS A 96 -1.94 18.36 1.67
N TYR A 97 -0.84 19.09 1.72
CA TYR A 97 -0.86 20.52 2.02
C TYR A 97 -0.05 21.32 1.01
N CYS A 98 -0.39 22.58 0.85
CA CYS A 98 0.33 23.50 0.00
C CYS A 98 1.50 24.14 0.78
N PRO A 99 2.76 24.04 0.30
CA PRO A 99 3.90 24.63 1.01
C PRO A 99 3.87 26.16 1.03
N ARG A 100 3.10 26.82 0.14
CA ARG A 100 2.98 28.28 0.08
C ARG A 100 1.88 28.82 0.98
N CYS A 101 0.66 28.32 0.84
CA CYS A 101 -0.49 28.86 1.56
C CYS A 101 -0.98 27.98 2.72
N GLY A 102 -0.45 26.77 2.86
CA GLY A 102 -0.84 25.83 3.91
C GLY A 102 -2.16 25.11 3.67
N ASN A 103 -2.92 25.46 2.62
CA ASN A 103 -4.19 24.81 2.32
C ASN A 103 -4.03 23.28 2.28
N MET A 104 -4.91 22.59 2.98
CA MET A 104 -4.92 21.12 3.04
C MET A 104 -6.06 20.57 2.17
N GLU A 105 -5.74 19.53 1.42
CA GLU A 105 -6.68 18.88 0.52
C GLU A 105 -6.55 17.37 0.62
N LYS A 106 -7.68 16.67 0.61
CA LYS A 106 -7.71 15.21 0.54
C LYS A 106 -7.72 14.78 -0.93
N VAL A 107 -6.65 14.14 -1.36
CA VAL A 107 -6.43 13.73 -2.76
C VAL A 107 -6.96 12.33 -2.97
N SER A 108 -7.49 12.04 -4.17
CA SER A 108 -7.93 10.69 -4.51
C SER A 108 -6.77 9.69 -4.43
N ILE A 109 -7.05 8.52 -3.88
CA ILE A 109 -6.10 7.41 -3.77
C ILE A 109 -5.58 6.95 -5.16
N TYR A 110 -6.39 7.12 -6.19
CA TYR A 110 -6.08 6.77 -7.59
C TYR A 110 -5.42 7.90 -8.40
N SER A 111 -5.16 9.05 -7.78
CA SER A 111 -4.55 10.17 -8.49
C SER A 111 -3.14 9.82 -8.98
N SER A 112 -2.97 9.69 -10.28
CA SER A 112 -1.69 9.37 -10.93
C SER A 112 -0.71 10.55 -10.98
N ARG A 113 -1.23 11.77 -10.83
CA ARG A 113 -0.43 13.00 -10.90
C ARG A 113 -0.50 13.76 -9.57
N LYS A 114 0.63 14.33 -9.19
CA LYS A 114 0.70 15.23 -8.04
C LYS A 114 -0.14 16.47 -8.31
N PRO A 115 -1.20 16.74 -7.51
CA PRO A 115 -2.11 17.84 -7.76
C PRO A 115 -1.46 19.19 -7.48
N ASN A 116 -1.94 20.21 -8.18
CA ASN A 116 -1.65 21.60 -7.83
C ASN A 116 -2.60 22.05 -6.72
N CYS A 117 -2.18 23.02 -5.92
CA CYS A 117 -3.05 23.65 -4.93
C CYS A 117 -4.33 24.19 -5.59
N SER A 118 -5.50 23.87 -5.04
CA SER A 118 -6.79 24.43 -5.51
C SER A 118 -6.88 25.94 -5.30
N GLY A 119 -6.16 26.43 -4.30
CA GLY A 119 -5.99 27.84 -4.00
C GLY A 119 -7.16 28.50 -3.29
N PRO A 120 -7.91 27.82 -2.40
CA PRO A 120 -8.97 28.50 -1.67
C PRO A 120 -8.39 29.65 -0.84
N LYS A 121 -9.14 30.74 -0.79
CA LYS A 121 -8.82 31.88 0.06
C LYS A 121 -9.33 31.59 1.47
N PHE A 122 -8.42 31.38 2.40
CA PHE A 122 -8.76 31.04 3.77
C PHE A 122 -7.80 31.71 4.75
N GLY A 123 -8.34 32.47 5.68
CA GLY A 123 -7.60 33.20 6.73
C GLY A 123 -6.66 34.27 6.21
N SER A 124 -5.93 34.92 7.13
CA SER A 124 -4.91 35.92 6.80
C SER A 124 -3.66 35.21 6.22
N GLY A 125 -3.17 35.69 5.10
CA GLY A 125 -1.91 35.25 4.51
C GLY A 125 -1.99 35.00 2.99
N ARG A 126 -0.89 34.47 2.43
CA ARG A 126 -0.76 34.26 0.98
C ARG A 126 -1.77 33.24 0.49
N SER A 127 -2.62 33.64 -0.46
CA SER A 127 -3.50 32.73 -1.19
C SER A 127 -2.87 32.29 -2.50
N CYS A 128 -3.17 31.05 -2.93
CA CYS A 128 -2.81 30.58 -4.26
C CYS A 128 -3.94 30.80 -5.28
N SER A 129 -5.13 31.25 -4.86
CA SER A 129 -6.27 31.51 -5.77
C SER A 129 -5.97 32.55 -6.83
N GLU A 130 -5.10 33.52 -6.50
CA GLU A 130 -4.69 34.61 -7.40
C GLU A 130 -3.69 34.18 -8.49
N LEU A 131 -3.10 32.96 -8.33
CA LEU A 131 -2.16 32.44 -9.28
C LEU A 131 -2.85 31.62 -10.37
N LYS A 132 -2.33 31.71 -11.59
CA LYS A 132 -2.71 30.77 -12.66
C LYS A 132 -2.43 29.33 -12.21
N ILE A 133 -3.28 28.37 -12.56
CA ILE A 133 -3.19 26.95 -12.11
C ILE A 133 -1.79 26.36 -12.32
N ARG A 134 -1.13 26.67 -13.47
CA ARG A 134 0.23 26.19 -13.77
C ARG A 134 1.33 26.76 -12.87
N GLN A 135 1.06 27.89 -12.21
CA GLN A 135 1.99 28.58 -11.31
C GLN A 135 1.77 28.19 -9.84
N ARG A 136 0.65 27.51 -9.55
CA ARG A 136 0.35 27.08 -8.19
C ARG A 136 1.30 25.96 -7.77
N PRO A 137 1.77 25.96 -6.52
CA PRO A 137 2.62 24.90 -6.01
C PRO A 137 1.96 23.53 -6.09
N LYS A 138 2.77 22.50 -6.28
CA LYS A 138 2.33 21.12 -6.09
C LYS A 138 2.09 20.86 -4.60
N LEU A 139 1.03 20.14 -4.30
CA LEU A 139 0.74 19.72 -2.94
C LEU A 139 1.75 18.68 -2.45
N ILE A 140 2.05 18.74 -1.16
CA ILE A 140 2.98 17.82 -0.49
C ILE A 140 2.17 16.91 0.45
N PRO A 141 2.39 15.58 0.44
CA PRO A 141 1.71 14.69 1.37
C PRO A 141 2.11 15.00 2.81
N VAL A 142 1.14 14.95 3.71
CA VAL A 142 1.40 15.10 5.16
C VAL A 142 2.30 13.99 5.68
N ARG A 143 2.90 14.22 6.86
CA ARG A 143 3.80 13.23 7.49
C ARG A 143 3.09 12.29 8.45
N PHE A 144 1.90 12.65 8.90
CA PHE A 144 1.19 11.97 9.98
C PHE A 144 0.14 11.03 9.44
N ILE A 145 0.09 9.83 10.01
CA ILE A 145 -0.89 8.80 9.72
C ILE A 145 -1.32 8.17 11.05
N ALA A 146 -2.44 7.45 11.03
CA ALA A 146 -2.90 6.66 12.14
C ALA A 146 -2.76 5.17 11.82
N VAL A 147 -2.35 4.38 12.79
CA VAL A 147 -2.19 2.93 12.66
C VAL A 147 -2.90 2.21 13.79
N CYS A 148 -3.48 1.07 13.50
CA CYS A 148 -4.05 0.14 14.47
C CYS A 148 -3.00 -0.91 14.84
N PRO A 149 -2.45 -0.89 16.08
CA PRO A 149 -1.41 -1.85 16.46
C PRO A 149 -1.91 -3.29 16.54
N LYS A 150 -3.20 -3.49 16.77
CA LYS A 150 -3.81 -4.81 16.95
C LYS A 150 -3.97 -5.55 15.61
N ASP A 151 -4.58 -4.90 14.62
CA ASP A 151 -5.00 -5.55 13.38
C ASP A 151 -4.25 -5.03 12.14
N GLY A 152 -3.28 -4.12 12.33
CA GLY A 152 -2.44 -3.62 11.25
C GLY A 152 -3.15 -2.70 10.26
N HIS A 153 -4.32 -2.15 10.58
CA HIS A 153 -4.98 -1.15 9.75
C HIS A 153 -4.19 0.14 9.71
N ILE A 154 -4.24 0.84 8.59
CA ILE A 154 -3.55 2.12 8.39
C ILE A 154 -4.54 3.12 7.80
N GLU A 155 -4.62 4.30 8.40
CA GLU A 155 -5.56 5.34 8.03
C GLU A 155 -4.89 6.70 7.92
N ASP A 156 -5.51 7.61 7.17
CA ASP A 156 -5.14 9.02 7.23
C ASP A 156 -5.27 9.54 8.67
N PHE A 157 -4.36 10.43 9.08
CA PHE A 157 -4.56 11.12 10.36
C PHE A 157 -5.88 11.90 10.33
N PRO A 158 -6.72 11.79 11.34
CA PRO A 158 -8.06 12.40 11.40
C PRO A 158 -7.98 13.91 11.72
N PHE A 159 -7.48 14.71 10.76
CA PHE A 159 -7.23 16.13 10.96
C PHE A 159 -8.48 16.93 11.31
N MET A 160 -9.63 16.55 10.76
CA MET A 160 -10.89 17.24 11.04
C MET A 160 -11.28 17.05 12.49
N GLU A 161 -11.34 15.82 12.93
CA GLU A 161 -11.70 15.42 14.28
C GLU A 161 -10.68 15.93 15.30
N TRP A 162 -9.40 15.89 14.94
CA TRP A 162 -8.31 16.41 15.78
C TRP A 162 -8.48 17.91 16.07
N VAL A 163 -8.71 18.73 15.06
CA VAL A 163 -8.84 20.18 15.19
C VAL A 163 -10.07 20.57 16.00
N HIS A 164 -11.15 19.80 15.86
CA HIS A 164 -12.43 20.06 16.54
C HIS A 164 -12.58 19.27 17.85
N SER A 165 -11.51 18.65 18.34
CA SER A 165 -11.50 17.90 19.62
C SER A 165 -12.52 16.76 19.70
N GLY A 166 -12.72 16.03 18.59
CA GLY A 166 -13.67 14.92 18.47
C GLY A 166 -15.10 15.33 18.15
N SER A 167 -15.42 16.63 18.15
CA SER A 167 -16.75 17.10 17.81
C SER A 167 -17.08 16.84 16.34
N ASN A 168 -18.28 16.33 16.08
CA ASN A 168 -18.79 16.21 14.73
C ASN A 168 -19.09 17.61 14.16
N THR A 169 -18.52 17.91 13.00
CA THR A 169 -18.68 19.22 12.36
C THR A 169 -19.51 19.05 11.10
N GLU A 170 -20.70 19.60 11.09
CA GLU A 170 -21.52 19.72 9.90
C GLU A 170 -21.03 20.88 9.02
N GLY A 171 -21.03 20.68 7.71
CA GLY A 171 -20.67 21.70 6.73
C GLY A 171 -19.31 21.55 6.06
N HIS A 172 -19.01 22.49 5.16
CA HIS A 172 -17.75 22.54 4.44
C HIS A 172 -16.66 23.22 5.26
N HIS A 173 -15.72 22.44 5.74
CA HIS A 173 -14.57 22.92 6.49
C HIS A 173 -13.28 22.80 5.64
N ASN A 174 -12.54 23.91 5.55
CA ASN A 174 -11.24 23.94 4.93
C ASN A 174 -10.16 23.97 6.00
N LEU A 175 -9.20 23.05 5.88
CA LEU A 175 -8.08 22.98 6.82
C LEU A 175 -6.83 23.66 6.25
N ARG A 176 -6.02 24.20 7.14
CA ARG A 176 -4.74 24.81 6.84
C ARG A 176 -3.67 24.34 7.81
N LEU A 177 -2.56 23.86 7.27
CA LEU A 177 -1.37 23.48 8.03
C LEU A 177 -0.35 24.60 7.98
N ARG A 178 0.14 25.03 9.14
CA ARG A 178 1.26 25.96 9.28
C ARG A 178 2.36 25.30 10.12
N ALA A 179 3.58 25.32 9.60
CA ALA A 179 4.76 24.95 10.36
C ALA A 179 5.44 26.24 10.81
N GLY A 180 5.64 26.37 12.12
CA GLY A 180 6.39 27.49 12.71
C GLY A 180 7.85 27.46 12.27
N ARG A 181 8.47 28.66 12.17
CA ARG A 181 9.87 28.81 11.72
C ARG A 181 10.89 28.30 12.73
N SER A 182 10.53 28.16 13.99
CA SER A 182 11.48 28.02 15.11
C SER A 182 11.56 26.64 15.74
N SER A 183 10.74 25.67 15.37
CA SER A 183 10.85 24.35 15.98
C SER A 183 10.54 23.24 15.01
N GLY A 184 11.47 22.33 14.84
CA GLY A 184 11.18 21.00 14.29
C GLY A 184 10.26 20.16 15.20
N ALA A 185 9.78 20.74 16.30
CA ALA A 185 8.89 20.12 17.26
C ALA A 185 7.43 20.13 16.78
N LEU A 186 6.68 19.13 17.16
CA LEU A 186 5.24 18.99 16.83
C LEU A 186 4.38 20.16 17.32
N SER A 187 4.79 20.82 18.42
CA SER A 187 4.16 22.02 18.93
C SER A 187 4.22 23.21 17.96
N GLY A 188 5.19 23.22 17.07
CA GLY A 188 5.31 24.24 16.02
C GLY A 188 4.44 24.00 14.79
N ILE A 189 3.74 22.86 14.71
CA ILE A 189 2.82 22.55 13.61
C ILE A 189 1.40 22.83 14.10
N GLU A 190 0.78 23.85 13.53
CA GLU A 190 -0.61 24.23 13.81
C GLU A 190 -1.52 23.86 12.65
N ILE A 191 -2.64 23.24 12.97
CA ILE A 191 -3.75 23.01 12.04
C ILE A 191 -4.87 23.97 12.43
N SER A 192 -5.40 24.69 11.45
CA SER A 192 -6.52 25.62 11.62
C SER A 192 -7.65 25.31 10.65
N CYS A 193 -8.88 25.52 11.09
CA CYS A 193 -10.09 25.32 10.29
C CYS A 193 -10.70 26.67 9.89
N SER A 194 -11.44 26.70 8.78
CA SER A 194 -12.18 27.87 8.32
C SER A 194 -13.24 28.36 9.30
N CYS A 195 -13.73 27.50 10.20
CA CYS A 195 -14.65 27.88 11.28
C CYS A 195 -14.00 28.63 12.45
N GLY A 196 -12.66 28.75 12.45
CA GLY A 196 -11.90 29.38 13.52
C GLY A 196 -11.24 28.43 14.52
N ALA A 197 -11.61 27.16 14.53
CA ALA A 197 -10.96 26.15 15.36
C ALA A 197 -9.47 25.99 15.00
N LYS A 198 -8.62 25.84 16.03
CA LYS A 198 -7.17 25.68 15.86
C LYS A 198 -6.63 24.69 16.87
N ARG A 199 -5.69 23.87 16.45
CA ARG A 199 -4.97 22.95 17.32
C ARG A 199 -3.58 22.66 16.79
N THR A 200 -2.61 22.57 17.68
CA THR A 200 -1.26 22.15 17.32
C THR A 200 -1.16 20.62 17.30
N MET A 201 -0.11 20.09 16.69
CA MET A 201 0.19 18.65 16.71
C MET A 201 0.87 18.22 18.02
N ALA A 202 1.01 19.12 19.01
CA ALA A 202 1.52 18.78 20.33
C ALA A 202 0.66 17.69 20.98
N GLY A 203 1.30 16.64 21.49
CA GLY A 203 0.62 15.52 22.13
C GLY A 203 -0.06 14.52 21.18
N ALA A 204 -0.08 14.76 19.85
CA ALA A 204 -0.70 13.83 18.90
C ALA A 204 -0.08 12.43 18.95
N PHE A 205 1.21 12.33 19.25
CA PHE A 205 1.94 11.05 19.34
C PHE A 205 1.86 10.38 20.72
N ASN A 206 1.20 11.04 21.68
CA ASN A 206 0.99 10.44 22.98
C ASN A 206 0.08 9.20 22.84
N GLU A 207 0.30 8.24 23.72
CA GLU A 207 -0.55 7.07 23.80
C GLU A 207 -2.01 7.48 24.06
N ASN A 208 -2.92 6.85 23.35
CA ASN A 208 -4.37 7.10 23.43
C ASN A 208 -4.79 8.56 23.13
N SER A 209 -3.96 9.32 22.39
CA SER A 209 -4.29 10.72 22.05
C SER A 209 -5.54 10.84 21.19
N LEU A 210 -5.80 9.90 20.30
CA LEU A 210 -6.99 9.83 19.46
C LEU A 210 -8.16 9.23 20.20
N ASP A 211 -7.94 8.19 20.99
CA ASP A 211 -8.97 7.52 21.79
C ASP A 211 -9.64 8.47 22.78
N LYS A 212 -8.89 9.34 23.44
CA LYS A 212 -9.40 10.42 24.30
C LYS A 212 -10.34 11.39 23.60
N LEU A 213 -10.34 11.41 22.28
CA LEU A 213 -11.24 12.21 21.45
C LEU A 213 -12.38 11.35 20.88
N GLY A 214 -12.52 10.09 21.29
CA GLY A 214 -13.49 9.16 20.74
C GLY A 214 -13.17 8.69 19.31
N ILE A 215 -11.93 8.85 18.87
CA ILE A 215 -11.48 8.47 17.51
C ILE A 215 -10.84 7.10 17.58
N THR A 216 -11.51 6.12 17.01
CA THR A 216 -11.07 4.72 16.95
C THR A 216 -10.84 4.26 15.52
N CYS A 217 -10.24 3.08 15.36
CA CYS A 217 -9.91 2.49 14.09
C CYS A 217 -11.17 2.19 13.27
N SER A 218 -11.24 2.67 12.05
CA SER A 218 -12.32 2.39 11.09
C SER A 218 -12.09 1.11 10.29
N GLY A 219 -10.94 0.46 10.45
CA GLY A 219 -10.57 -0.73 9.68
C GLY A 219 -9.91 -0.44 8.34
N GLY A 220 -9.33 0.75 8.16
CA GLY A 220 -8.77 1.22 6.89
C GLY A 220 -7.66 0.33 6.33
N ARG A 221 -7.80 -0.04 5.05
CA ARG A 221 -6.84 -0.83 4.27
C ARG A 221 -6.59 -0.18 2.91
N PRO A 222 -5.91 0.98 2.87
CA PRO A 222 -5.79 1.77 1.65
C PRO A 222 -5.13 1.03 0.47
N TRP A 223 -4.34 -0.02 0.74
CA TRP A 223 -3.74 -0.86 -0.30
C TRP A 223 -4.75 -1.71 -1.08
N LEU A 224 -5.97 -1.90 -0.57
CA LEU A 224 -7.04 -2.60 -1.29
C LEU A 224 -7.80 -1.68 -2.26
N GLY A 225 -7.59 -0.39 -2.17
CA GLY A 225 -8.34 0.62 -2.92
C GLY A 225 -9.57 1.10 -2.18
N GLU A 226 -9.95 2.34 -2.42
CA GLU A 226 -10.99 3.06 -1.66
C GLU A 226 -12.39 2.43 -1.79
N GLU A 227 -12.73 1.92 -2.97
CA GLU A 227 -14.04 1.30 -3.23
C GLU A 227 -14.18 -0.04 -2.50
N LYS A 228 -13.13 -0.85 -2.51
CA LYS A 228 -13.12 -2.15 -1.81
C LYS A 228 -13.11 -1.99 -0.29
N ASP A 229 -12.56 -0.89 0.20
CA ASP A 229 -12.53 -0.58 1.62
C ASP A 229 -13.93 -0.26 2.16
N ARG A 230 -14.79 0.37 1.36
CA ARG A 230 -16.16 0.72 1.74
C ARG A 230 -17.08 -0.49 1.89
N ASP A 231 -16.92 -1.49 1.02
CA ASP A 231 -17.83 -2.64 0.97
C ASP A 231 -17.57 -3.69 2.04
N ASN A 232 -16.38 -3.68 2.68
CA ASN A 232 -15.93 -4.70 3.61
C ASN A 232 -15.47 -4.16 4.97
N VAL A 233 -15.75 -2.90 5.30
CA VAL A 233 -15.32 -2.32 6.57
C VAL A 233 -16.19 -2.80 7.70
N THR A 234 -15.76 -3.85 8.36
CA THR A 234 -16.10 -4.08 9.75
C THR A 234 -15.33 -3.04 10.56
N HIS A 235 -16.03 -2.06 11.10
CA HIS A 235 -15.44 -1.07 11.99
C HIS A 235 -14.66 -1.79 13.10
N CYS A 236 -13.34 -1.61 13.12
CA CYS A 236 -12.46 -2.32 14.04
C CYS A 236 -12.66 -1.84 15.48
N GLY A 237 -12.85 -0.53 15.68
CA GLY A 237 -13.12 0.07 16.98
C GLY A 237 -11.92 0.15 17.94
N GLU A 238 -10.77 -0.42 17.58
CA GLU A 238 -9.58 -0.45 18.42
C GLU A 238 -8.88 0.91 18.48
N PRO A 239 -8.12 1.21 19.55
CA PRO A 239 -7.35 2.43 19.67
C PRO A 239 -6.33 2.60 18.55
N LEU A 240 -6.25 3.80 18.00
CA LEU A 240 -5.28 4.20 16.98
C LEU A 240 -4.04 4.83 17.61
N ARG A 241 -2.88 4.58 17.02
CA ARG A 241 -1.62 5.29 17.31
C ARG A 241 -1.21 6.19 16.16
N VAL A 242 -0.77 7.39 16.50
CA VAL A 242 -0.25 8.32 15.51
C VAL A 242 1.23 8.03 15.28
N VAL A 243 1.62 7.93 14.02
CA VAL A 243 3.00 7.69 13.61
C VAL A 243 3.36 8.58 12.42
N GLN A 244 4.65 8.73 12.18
CA GLN A 244 5.11 9.37 10.95
C GLN A 244 5.15 8.35 9.81
N LYS A 245 4.69 8.74 8.64
CA LYS A 245 4.86 7.92 7.44
C LYS A 245 6.36 7.67 7.21
N GLY A 246 6.74 6.46 6.95
CA GLY A 246 8.14 6.08 6.76
C GLY A 246 8.94 5.89 8.06
N ALA A 247 8.30 5.96 9.22
CA ALA A 247 8.91 5.47 10.45
C ALA A 247 9.11 3.95 10.37
N SER A 248 10.23 3.47 10.88
CA SER A 248 10.61 2.05 10.79
C SER A 248 9.64 1.09 11.50
N ASN A 249 8.82 1.61 12.40
CA ASN A 249 7.82 0.84 13.15
C ASN A 249 6.43 0.79 12.51
N VAL A 250 6.27 1.32 11.28
CA VAL A 250 4.97 1.32 10.58
C VAL A 250 4.73 0.03 9.80
N TYR A 251 5.79 -0.53 9.24
CA TYR A 251 5.68 -1.69 8.36
C TYR A 251 6.89 -2.61 8.51
N PHE A 252 6.61 -3.86 8.77
CA PHE A 252 7.61 -4.93 8.80
C PHE A 252 7.19 -6.06 7.87
N PRO A 253 7.94 -6.34 6.78
CA PRO A 253 7.62 -7.44 5.92
C PRO A 253 7.85 -8.76 6.66
N HIS A 254 6.81 -9.59 6.76
CA HIS A 254 6.94 -10.94 7.27
C HIS A 254 7.29 -11.88 6.12
N VAL A 255 8.57 -12.06 5.88
CA VAL A 255 9.09 -12.86 4.77
C VAL A 255 9.15 -14.34 5.14
N ARG A 256 8.65 -15.19 4.25
CA ARG A 256 8.85 -16.63 4.26
C ARG A 256 9.53 -17.04 2.95
N SER A 257 10.46 -17.95 3.04
CA SER A 257 11.17 -18.47 1.87
C SER A 257 11.20 -20.00 1.89
N SER A 258 11.31 -20.58 0.72
CA SER A 258 11.63 -22.00 0.52
C SER A 258 12.65 -22.13 -0.59
N ILE A 259 13.38 -23.25 -0.60
CA ILE A 259 14.24 -23.59 -1.72
C ILE A 259 13.33 -24.05 -2.85
N TYR A 260 13.37 -23.33 -3.98
CA TYR A 260 12.73 -23.78 -5.20
C TYR A 260 13.61 -24.87 -5.82
N LEU A 261 13.06 -26.07 -5.91
CA LEU A 261 13.67 -27.14 -6.69
C LEU A 261 12.97 -27.11 -8.04
N PRO A 262 13.66 -26.72 -9.12
CA PRO A 262 13.08 -26.79 -10.45
C PRO A 262 12.64 -28.24 -10.68
N GLN A 263 11.36 -28.42 -10.94
CA GLN A 263 10.90 -29.70 -11.43
C GLN A 263 11.63 -29.91 -12.76
N TRP A 264 12.18 -31.07 -12.94
CA TRP A 264 13.04 -31.49 -14.04
C TRP A 264 12.45 -31.09 -15.39
N GLU A 265 12.69 -29.85 -15.79
CA GLU A 265 11.97 -29.19 -16.89
C GLU A 265 12.27 -29.81 -18.28
N ASN A 266 13.29 -30.71 -18.37
CA ASN A 266 13.75 -31.16 -19.66
C ASN A 266 13.71 -32.70 -19.87
N THR A 267 13.25 -33.50 -18.93
CA THR A 267 13.30 -34.98 -19.08
C THR A 267 12.01 -35.71 -18.79
N VAL A 268 11.05 -35.12 -18.09
CA VAL A 268 9.79 -35.81 -17.77
C VAL A 268 8.61 -34.87 -18.07
N ASP A 269 7.69 -35.37 -18.89
CA ASP A 269 6.45 -34.64 -19.21
C ASP A 269 5.68 -34.33 -17.91
N ARG A 270 5.28 -33.08 -17.74
CA ARG A 270 4.48 -32.59 -16.60
C ARG A 270 3.24 -33.46 -16.36
N LYS A 271 2.63 -33.97 -17.43
CA LYS A 271 1.49 -34.87 -17.32
C LYS A 271 1.85 -36.21 -16.62
N ILE A 272 3.07 -36.71 -16.82
CA ILE A 272 3.54 -37.90 -16.15
C ILE A 272 3.70 -37.62 -14.66
N ILE A 273 4.24 -36.47 -14.30
CA ILE A 273 4.38 -36.07 -12.88
C ILE A 273 2.99 -35.93 -12.22
N GLU A 274 2.04 -35.31 -12.86
CA GLU A 274 0.65 -35.17 -12.35
C GLU A 274 -0.01 -36.55 -12.15
N VAL A 275 0.21 -37.48 -13.06
CA VAL A 275 -0.30 -38.87 -12.94
C VAL A 275 0.39 -39.63 -11.79
N LEU A 276 1.69 -39.46 -11.64
CA LEU A 276 2.46 -40.05 -10.53
C LEU A 276 2.00 -39.46 -9.18
N GLU A 277 1.85 -38.16 -9.07
CA GLU A 277 1.38 -37.51 -7.84
C GLU A 277 -0.03 -37.98 -7.47
N LYS A 278 -0.93 -38.03 -8.43
CA LYS A 278 -2.33 -38.47 -8.24
C LYS A 278 -2.42 -39.90 -7.74
N ASN A 279 -1.50 -40.76 -8.18
CA ASN A 279 -1.49 -42.19 -7.84
C ASN A 279 -0.42 -42.54 -6.81
N TRP A 280 0.23 -41.55 -6.18
CA TRP A 280 1.37 -41.78 -5.30
C TRP A 280 1.08 -42.69 -4.12
N SER A 281 -0.10 -42.62 -3.52
CA SER A 281 -0.53 -43.48 -2.43
C SER A 281 -0.55 -44.94 -2.81
N TRP A 282 -0.93 -45.27 -4.04
CA TRP A 282 -0.89 -46.61 -4.58
C TRP A 282 0.55 -47.03 -5.01
N LEU A 283 1.24 -46.13 -5.72
CA LEU A 283 2.61 -46.37 -6.18
C LEU A 283 3.59 -46.62 -5.01
N SER A 284 3.40 -45.87 -3.91
CA SER A 284 4.26 -46.01 -2.72
C SER A 284 4.16 -47.38 -2.04
N THR A 285 3.07 -48.13 -2.24
CA THR A 285 2.93 -49.51 -1.71
C THR A 285 3.84 -50.51 -2.41
N GLY A 286 4.31 -50.17 -3.62
CA GLY A 286 5.27 -50.98 -4.38
C GLY A 286 6.74 -50.66 -4.12
N LEU A 287 7.04 -49.73 -3.19
CA LEU A 287 8.39 -49.37 -2.79
C LEU A 287 8.85 -50.31 -1.66
N VAL A 288 9.92 -51.05 -1.90
CA VAL A 288 10.64 -51.86 -0.88
C VAL A 288 12.05 -51.30 -0.78
N ASP A 289 12.45 -50.83 0.41
CA ASP A 289 13.77 -50.22 0.67
C ASP A 289 14.14 -49.10 -0.30
N GLY A 290 13.15 -48.28 -0.71
CA GLY A 290 13.34 -47.14 -1.62
C GLY A 290 13.53 -47.53 -3.09
N LYS A 291 13.33 -48.79 -3.46
CA LYS A 291 13.35 -49.30 -4.85
C LYS A 291 12.00 -49.89 -5.21
N PHE A 292 11.59 -49.70 -6.47
CA PHE A 292 10.36 -50.32 -6.98
C PHE A 292 10.57 -51.84 -7.14
N ASP A 293 9.68 -52.60 -6.52
CA ASP A 293 9.61 -54.05 -6.73
C ASP A 293 8.83 -54.36 -8.01
N LYS A 294 9.54 -54.79 -9.05
CA LYS A 294 8.96 -55.13 -10.36
C LYS A 294 7.87 -56.18 -10.28
N MET A 295 7.99 -57.17 -9.37
CA MET A 295 6.99 -58.23 -9.25
C MET A 295 5.61 -57.73 -8.74
N ARG A 296 5.54 -56.60 -8.12
CA ARG A 296 4.27 -56.03 -7.65
C ARG A 296 3.50 -55.24 -8.69
N PHE A 297 4.12 -54.97 -9.84
CA PHE A 297 3.52 -54.18 -10.95
C PHE A 297 3.30 -55.01 -12.23
N GLU A 298 3.63 -56.29 -12.24
CA GLU A 298 3.37 -57.20 -13.35
C GLU A 298 2.03 -57.95 -13.18
N LEU A 299 0.94 -57.18 -12.93
CA LEU A 299 -0.43 -57.71 -12.97
C LEU A 299 -1.19 -57.07 -14.12
#